data_73547a5daac0f3420c65b7677c476468
#
_entry.id   73547a5daac0f3420c65b7677c476468
#
_cell.length_a   1.000
_cell.length_b   1.000
_cell.length_c   1.000
_cell.angle_alpha   90.00
_cell.angle_beta   90.00
_cell.angle_gamma   90.00
#
_symmetry.space_group_name_H-M   'P 1'
#
loop_
_entity.id
_entity.type
_entity.pdbx_description
1 polymer ?
#
loop_
_entity_poly.entity_id
_entity_poly.type
_entity_poly.pdbx_seq_one_letter_code
_entity_poly.pdbx_strand_id
1 'polypeptide(L)'
;LNELGYAIEWRVINAAEYGMPQRRRRIFILGYHKSTSAYKRLKRSNKVNWILKEGTIAKAFPVTETIATEPFELKGDLVEITNNFNKSGRLSPFLNSGLLIDGKIYTSKTKAQYTGKKTFLGQILQNGEVTPDFFINDSLLKNSKKVYNKDGSTREITTTKEMWEYLKGTKKEKRITKDG
;
A
#
# COMPACT_ATOMS: atom_id res chain seq x y z
N LEU A 1 16.64 -0.69 -12.74
CA LEU A 1 17.07 0.51 -11.99
C LEU A 1 18.42 0.29 -11.30
N ASN A 2 18.66 -0.87 -10.67
CA ASN A 2 19.97 -1.16 -10.04
C ASN A 2 21.10 -1.11 -11.07
N GLU A 3 20.94 -1.73 -12.23
CA GLU A 3 21.90 -1.71 -13.36
C GLU A 3 22.15 -0.29 -13.90
N LEU A 4 21.16 0.58 -13.79
CA LEU A 4 21.28 2.00 -14.14
C LEU A 4 21.97 2.84 -13.04
N GLY A 5 22.47 2.21 -11.98
CA GLY A 5 23.19 2.88 -10.91
C GLY A 5 22.29 3.53 -9.85
N TYR A 6 21.07 3.03 -9.66
CA TYR A 6 20.18 3.49 -8.60
C TYR A 6 20.15 2.50 -7.43
N ALA A 7 20.23 3.01 -6.22
CA ALA A 7 19.68 2.34 -5.06
C ALA A 7 18.20 2.68 -4.93
N ILE A 8 17.37 1.71 -4.51
CA ILE A 8 15.92 1.83 -4.48
C ILE A 8 15.41 1.60 -3.06
N GLU A 9 14.80 2.61 -2.48
CA GLU A 9 14.07 2.51 -1.22
C GLU A 9 12.58 2.37 -1.50
N TRP A 10 11.87 1.47 -0.80
CA TRP A 10 10.41 1.36 -0.90
C TRP A 10 9.74 1.24 0.44
N ARG A 11 8.48 1.69 0.49
CA ARG A 11 7.59 1.47 1.64
C ARG A 11 6.14 1.44 1.24
N VAL A 12 5.41 0.48 1.80
CA VAL A 12 3.94 0.46 1.73
C VAL A 12 3.40 1.33 2.87
N ILE A 13 2.71 2.39 2.53
CA ILE A 13 2.17 3.37 3.48
C ILE A 13 0.65 3.34 3.40
N ASN A 14 0.00 3.28 4.56
CA ASN A 14 -1.44 3.41 4.71
C ASN A 14 -1.73 4.80 5.32
N ALA A 15 -2.43 5.64 4.60
CA ALA A 15 -2.72 7.01 5.03
C ALA A 15 -3.41 7.09 6.41
N ALA A 16 -4.28 6.12 6.73
CA ALA A 16 -4.95 6.07 8.04
C ALA A 16 -3.99 5.85 9.21
N GLU A 17 -2.81 5.24 8.97
CA GLU A 17 -1.79 5.02 10.01
C GLU A 17 -0.98 6.29 10.29
N TYR A 18 -1.07 7.29 9.41
CA TYR A 18 -0.41 8.58 9.52
C TYR A 18 -1.41 9.74 9.69
N GLY A 19 -2.53 9.47 10.35
CA GLY A 19 -3.47 10.50 10.79
C GLY A 19 -4.51 10.94 9.78
N MET A 20 -4.54 10.36 8.58
CA MET A 20 -5.53 10.72 7.56
C MET A 20 -6.84 9.93 7.75
N PRO A 21 -8.02 10.53 7.48
CA PRO A 21 -9.33 9.88 7.61
C PRO A 21 -9.64 8.91 6.46
N GLN A 22 -8.62 8.43 5.77
CA GLN A 22 -8.75 7.57 4.61
C GLN A 22 -7.85 6.34 4.74
N ARG A 23 -8.44 5.16 4.64
CA ARG A 23 -7.70 3.91 4.55
C ARG A 23 -7.23 3.67 3.12
N ARG A 24 -6.04 4.18 2.81
CA ARG A 24 -5.44 4.10 1.47
C ARG A 24 -4.00 3.63 1.55
N ARG A 25 -3.76 2.42 1.07
CA ARG A 25 -2.40 1.87 0.94
C ARG A 25 -1.81 2.21 -0.41
N ARG A 26 -0.57 2.69 -0.41
CA ARG A 26 0.25 2.91 -1.60
C ARG A 26 1.67 2.48 -1.34
N ILE A 27 2.31 1.96 -2.38
CA ILE A 27 3.76 1.78 -2.36
C ILE A 27 4.41 3.10 -2.80
N PHE A 28 5.37 3.56 -2.01
CA PHE A 28 6.27 4.64 -2.35
C PHE A 28 7.60 4.02 -2.73
N ILE A 29 8.16 4.45 -3.85
CA ILE A 29 9.44 3.99 -4.36
C ILE A 29 10.29 5.23 -4.61
N LEU A 30 11.50 5.25 -4.05
CA LEU A 30 12.45 6.35 -4.17
C LEU A 30 13.79 5.81 -4.67
N GLY A 31 14.31 6.44 -5.74
CA GLY A 31 15.60 6.08 -6.33
C GLY A 31 16.69 7.08 -5.96
N TYR A 32 17.82 6.58 -5.53
CA TYR A 32 19.05 7.36 -5.28
C TYR A 32 20.09 7.01 -6.34
N HIS A 33 20.34 7.92 -7.28
CA HIS A 33 21.38 7.70 -8.30
C HIS A 33 22.78 7.82 -7.69
N LYS A 34 23.70 6.97 -8.15
CA LYS A 34 25.09 6.88 -7.65
C LYS A 34 25.89 8.18 -7.65
N SER A 35 25.53 9.14 -8.50
CA SER A 35 26.15 10.48 -8.55
C SER A 35 25.76 11.37 -7.38
N THR A 36 24.67 11.06 -6.66
CA THR A 36 24.12 11.93 -5.62
C THR A 36 24.81 11.77 -4.27
N SER A 37 24.80 12.85 -3.47
CA SER A 37 25.28 12.80 -2.09
C SER A 37 24.45 11.86 -1.21
N ALA A 38 23.15 11.74 -1.50
CA ALA A 38 22.24 10.81 -0.81
C ALA A 38 22.66 9.36 -1.00
N TYR A 39 23.00 8.95 -2.24
CA TYR A 39 23.53 7.61 -2.49
C TYR A 39 24.85 7.36 -1.75
N LYS A 40 25.78 8.31 -1.79
CA LYS A 40 27.08 8.19 -1.12
C LYS A 40 26.92 8.04 0.41
N ARG A 41 25.97 8.77 1.01
CA ARG A 41 25.61 8.62 2.42
C ARG A 41 24.98 7.26 2.70
N LEU A 42 24.00 6.85 1.90
CA LEU A 42 23.36 5.53 1.99
C LEU A 42 24.38 4.39 1.90
N LYS A 43 25.35 4.48 0.98
CA LYS A 43 26.39 3.44 0.81
C LYS A 43 27.23 3.23 2.07
N ARG A 44 27.47 4.27 2.85
CA ARG A 44 28.24 4.24 4.11
C ARG A 44 27.40 3.89 5.34
N SER A 45 26.08 4.03 5.25
CA SER A 45 25.18 3.78 6.37
C SER A 45 24.89 2.31 6.61
N ASN A 46 24.41 1.98 7.80
CA ASN A 46 23.76 0.71 8.05
C ASN A 46 22.42 0.67 7.29
N LYS A 47 22.19 -0.38 6.50
CA LYS A 47 21.05 -0.45 5.56
C LYS A 47 19.72 -0.60 6.29
N VAL A 48 19.68 -1.36 7.38
CA VAL A 48 18.49 -1.49 8.23
C VAL A 48 18.18 -0.16 8.90
N ASN A 49 19.20 0.50 9.45
CA ASN A 49 19.02 1.82 10.05
C ASN A 49 18.56 2.89 9.03
N TRP A 50 19.02 2.77 7.78
CA TRP A 50 18.50 3.62 6.70
C TRP A 50 17.00 3.42 6.49
N ILE A 51 16.56 2.16 6.36
CA ILE A 51 15.14 1.81 6.18
C ILE A 51 14.30 2.33 7.35
N LEU A 52 14.80 2.25 8.58
CA LEU A 52 14.01 2.53 9.78
C LEU A 52 14.04 3.99 10.23
N LYS A 53 15.17 4.70 10.03
CA LYS A 53 15.42 6.00 10.66
C LYS A 53 16.02 7.06 9.74
N GLU A 54 17.03 6.73 8.93
CA GLU A 54 17.86 7.71 8.25
C GLU A 54 17.40 8.04 6.84
N GLY A 55 16.71 7.10 6.17
CA GLY A 55 16.22 7.23 4.82
C GLY A 55 15.19 8.34 4.67
N THR A 56 15.01 8.84 3.47
CA THR A 56 14.05 9.91 3.18
C THR A 56 12.62 9.48 3.51
N ILE A 57 12.26 8.25 3.15
CA ILE A 57 10.94 7.71 3.47
C ILE A 57 10.79 7.49 4.99
N ALA A 58 11.85 7.05 5.67
CA ALA A 58 11.82 6.81 7.11
C ALA A 58 11.58 8.11 7.90
N LYS A 59 12.21 9.20 7.48
CA LYS A 59 12.02 10.52 8.11
C LYS A 59 10.63 11.10 7.88
N ALA A 60 10.08 10.91 6.68
CA ALA A 60 8.74 11.38 6.34
C ALA A 60 7.63 10.52 6.98
N PHE A 61 7.88 9.22 7.14
CA PHE A 61 6.92 8.23 7.64
C PHE A 61 7.58 7.34 8.68
N PRO A 62 7.69 7.79 9.93
CA PRO A 62 8.34 7.05 11.01
C PRO A 62 7.70 5.67 11.25
N VAL A 63 8.54 4.68 11.52
CA VAL A 63 8.11 3.29 11.75
C VAL A 63 8.93 2.63 12.85
N THR A 64 8.36 1.54 13.38
CA THR A 64 9.08 0.54 14.16
C THR A 64 9.20 -0.75 13.37
N GLU A 65 10.32 -1.45 13.51
CA GLU A 65 10.49 -2.78 12.94
C GLU A 65 9.72 -3.81 13.77
N THR A 66 9.04 -4.74 13.08
CA THR A 66 8.33 -5.86 13.73
C THR A 66 8.92 -7.21 13.35
N ILE A 67 9.54 -7.32 12.16
CA ILE A 67 10.25 -8.50 11.70
C ILE A 67 11.46 -8.03 10.91
N ALA A 68 12.65 -8.44 11.34
CA ALA A 68 13.88 -8.34 10.58
C ALA A 68 14.04 -9.56 9.68
N THR A 69 14.70 -9.40 8.55
CA THR A 69 15.08 -10.49 7.65
C THR A 69 16.53 -10.39 7.23
N GLU A 70 17.13 -11.53 6.91
CA GLU A 70 18.44 -11.54 6.31
C GLU A 70 18.40 -10.94 4.90
N PRO A 71 19.43 -10.21 4.49
CA PRO A 71 19.55 -9.71 3.13
C PRO A 71 19.62 -10.83 2.12
N PHE A 72 19.04 -10.63 0.95
CA PHE A 72 19.10 -11.59 -0.15
C PHE A 72 19.42 -10.90 -1.48
N GLU A 73 19.76 -11.67 -2.49
CA GLU A 73 20.04 -11.21 -3.86
C GLU A 73 18.98 -11.74 -4.81
N LEU A 74 18.58 -10.90 -5.77
CA LEU A 74 17.85 -11.37 -6.93
C LEU A 74 18.85 -11.92 -7.94
N LYS A 75 18.72 -13.21 -8.27
CA LYS A 75 19.56 -13.88 -9.26
C LYS A 75 18.76 -14.08 -10.55
N GLY A 76 19.46 -13.98 -11.68
CA GLY A 76 18.88 -14.10 -13.01
C GLY A 76 18.63 -12.74 -13.69
N ASP A 77 18.28 -12.81 -14.95
CA ASP A 77 17.87 -11.63 -15.72
C ASP A 77 16.43 -11.22 -15.41
N LEU A 78 16.00 -10.10 -15.98
CA LEU A 78 14.65 -9.56 -15.74
C LEU A 78 13.54 -10.52 -16.17
N VAL A 79 13.76 -11.29 -17.23
CA VAL A 79 12.79 -12.25 -17.76
C VAL A 79 12.68 -13.45 -16.81
N GLU A 80 13.82 -13.99 -16.36
CA GLU A 80 13.87 -15.09 -15.40
C GLU A 80 13.22 -14.69 -14.07
N ILE A 81 13.56 -13.52 -13.54
CA ILE A 81 12.98 -12.99 -12.30
C ILE A 81 11.46 -12.84 -12.46
N THR A 82 10.98 -12.24 -13.55
CA THR A 82 9.55 -12.04 -13.80
C THR A 82 8.82 -13.37 -13.96
N ASN A 83 9.44 -14.30 -14.68
CA ASN A 83 8.86 -15.61 -14.93
C ASN A 83 8.79 -16.50 -13.69
N ASN A 84 9.73 -16.36 -12.77
CA ASN A 84 9.83 -17.21 -11.57
C ASN A 84 9.27 -16.56 -10.31
N PHE A 85 8.93 -15.26 -10.36
CA PHE A 85 8.43 -14.53 -9.22
C PHE A 85 7.06 -15.10 -8.79
N ASN A 86 6.97 -15.55 -7.55
CA ASN A 86 5.76 -16.10 -6.91
C ASN A 86 5.13 -17.36 -7.56
N LYS A 87 5.80 -18.03 -8.51
CA LYS A 87 5.21 -19.20 -9.20
C LYS A 87 4.99 -20.42 -8.31
N SER A 88 5.75 -20.56 -7.25
CA SER A 88 5.69 -21.75 -6.38
C SER A 88 4.72 -21.61 -5.19
N GLY A 89 3.83 -20.61 -5.19
CA GLY A 89 2.95 -20.33 -4.05
C GLY A 89 3.68 -19.85 -2.80
N ARG A 90 5.00 -19.63 -2.87
CA ARG A 90 5.77 -19.08 -1.77
C ARG A 90 5.40 -17.62 -1.54
N LEU A 91 5.35 -17.21 -0.28
CA LEU A 91 5.18 -15.81 0.07
C LEU A 91 6.33 -15.00 -0.52
N SER A 92 6.01 -13.81 -1.05
CA SER A 92 7.03 -12.88 -1.53
C SER A 92 8.03 -12.59 -0.41
N PRO A 93 9.36 -12.66 -0.68
CA PRO A 93 10.38 -12.31 0.29
C PRO A 93 10.40 -10.80 0.58
N PHE A 94 9.76 -9.99 -0.28
CA PHE A 94 9.66 -8.55 -0.09
C PHE A 94 8.63 -8.21 0.98
N LEU A 95 9.07 -7.50 2.00
CA LEU A 95 8.21 -6.99 3.05
C LEU A 95 7.75 -5.55 2.74
N ASN A 96 7.02 -4.94 3.65
CA ASN A 96 6.40 -3.63 3.43
C ASN A 96 7.37 -2.45 3.46
N SER A 97 8.63 -2.66 3.82
CA SER A 97 9.70 -1.67 3.74
C SER A 97 10.98 -2.33 3.27
N GLY A 98 11.79 -1.62 2.50
CA GLY A 98 13.06 -2.18 2.06
C GLY A 98 13.92 -1.25 1.24
N LEU A 99 15.09 -1.78 0.89
CA LEU A 99 16.15 -1.12 0.17
C LEU A 99 16.86 -2.11 -0.73
N LEU A 100 17.05 -1.76 -2.00
CA LEU A 100 17.94 -2.44 -2.94
C LEU A 100 19.15 -1.55 -3.16
N ILE A 101 20.34 -2.05 -2.93
CA ILE A 101 21.61 -1.39 -3.23
C ILE A 101 22.69 -2.41 -3.57
N ASP A 102 23.49 -2.14 -4.59
CA ASP A 102 24.59 -2.98 -5.05
C ASP A 102 24.17 -4.48 -5.22
N GLY A 103 22.97 -4.72 -5.79
CA GLY A 103 22.42 -6.06 -6.01
C GLY A 103 21.80 -6.74 -4.79
N LYS A 104 21.99 -6.19 -3.58
CA LYS A 104 21.46 -6.75 -2.34
C LYS A 104 20.16 -6.08 -1.91
N ILE A 105 19.24 -6.91 -1.47
CA ILE A 105 17.93 -6.50 -0.96
C ILE A 105 17.92 -6.67 0.55
N TYR A 106 17.58 -5.57 1.22
CA TYR A 106 17.32 -5.47 2.65
C TYR A 106 15.84 -5.20 2.81
N THR A 107 15.13 -5.98 3.60
CA THR A 107 13.69 -5.77 3.79
C THR A 107 13.28 -6.05 5.23
N SER A 108 12.29 -5.30 5.69
CA SER A 108 11.78 -5.39 7.06
C SER A 108 10.27 -5.25 7.06
N LYS A 109 9.62 -5.98 7.94
CA LYS A 109 8.22 -5.71 8.27
C LYS A 109 8.17 -4.60 9.29
N THR A 110 7.48 -3.53 8.95
CA THR A 110 7.41 -2.33 9.78
C THR A 110 5.96 -1.99 10.10
N LYS A 111 5.77 -1.30 11.23
CA LYS A 111 4.51 -0.74 11.68
C LYS A 111 4.67 0.78 11.83
N ALA A 112 3.67 1.54 11.40
CA ALA A 112 3.69 3.00 11.52
C ALA A 112 3.84 3.45 12.97
N GLN A 113 4.71 4.43 13.19
CA GLN A 113 4.94 5.11 14.47
C GLN A 113 4.58 6.59 14.32
N TYR A 114 3.28 6.86 14.31
CA TYR A 114 2.76 8.21 14.15
C TYR A 114 2.15 8.70 15.46
N THR A 115 2.66 9.82 15.96
CA THR A 115 2.22 10.47 17.20
C THR A 115 1.50 11.80 16.94
N GLY A 116 1.36 12.20 15.67
CA GLY A 116 0.71 13.45 15.31
C GLY A 116 -0.82 13.40 15.40
N LYS A 117 -1.44 14.54 15.06
CA LYS A 117 -2.89 14.70 15.07
C LYS A 117 -3.56 13.71 14.09
N LYS A 118 -4.59 13.03 14.56
CA LYS A 118 -5.44 12.19 13.72
C LYS A 118 -6.70 12.95 13.33
N THR A 119 -7.02 12.92 12.04
CA THR A 119 -8.27 13.44 11.51
C THR A 119 -9.23 12.28 11.30
N PHE A 120 -10.43 12.38 11.83
CA PHE A 120 -11.48 11.38 11.68
C PHE A 120 -12.46 11.79 10.59
N LEU A 121 -13.13 10.81 9.99
CA LEU A 121 -14.09 11.06 8.91
C LEU A 121 -15.15 12.08 9.29
N GLY A 122 -15.70 12.00 10.51
CA GLY A 122 -16.69 12.92 11.00
C GLY A 122 -16.25 14.40 11.05
N GLN A 123 -14.94 14.66 11.10
CA GLN A 123 -14.39 16.02 11.12
C GLN A 123 -14.29 16.67 9.73
N ILE A 124 -14.38 15.86 8.68
CA ILE A 124 -14.30 16.32 7.29
C ILE A 124 -15.63 16.18 6.54
N LEU A 125 -16.63 15.57 7.18
CA LEU A 125 -17.97 15.54 6.62
C LEU A 125 -18.55 16.95 6.58
N GLN A 126 -19.17 17.28 5.49
CA GLN A 126 -19.89 18.55 5.33
C GLN A 126 -21.09 18.59 6.26
N ASN A 127 -21.14 19.59 7.14
CA ASN A 127 -22.29 19.88 7.97
C ASN A 127 -23.08 20.99 7.29
N GLY A 128 -24.21 20.67 6.68
CA GLY A 128 -25.04 21.63 5.98
C GLY A 128 -25.72 21.04 4.74
N GLU A 129 -26.31 21.89 3.93
CA GLU A 129 -26.95 21.47 2.69
C GLU A 129 -25.87 20.93 1.72
N VAL A 130 -26.13 19.74 1.22
CA VAL A 130 -25.34 19.09 0.18
C VAL A 130 -26.10 19.22 -1.13
N THR A 131 -25.44 19.65 -2.19
CA THR A 131 -26.07 19.78 -3.52
C THR A 131 -26.66 18.45 -3.97
N PRO A 132 -27.88 18.48 -4.58
CA PRO A 132 -28.56 17.25 -5.02
C PRO A 132 -27.71 16.32 -5.90
N ASP A 133 -26.78 16.89 -6.66
CA ASP A 133 -25.87 16.13 -7.56
C ASP A 133 -24.97 15.10 -6.83
N PHE A 134 -24.76 15.26 -5.53
CA PHE A 134 -24.00 14.31 -4.71
C PHE A 134 -24.84 13.19 -4.12
N PHE A 135 -26.16 13.22 -4.29
CA PHE A 135 -27.04 12.16 -3.82
C PHE A 135 -27.29 11.13 -4.91
N ILE A 136 -27.32 9.86 -4.52
CA ILE A 136 -27.81 8.81 -5.39
C ILE A 136 -29.36 8.94 -5.44
N ASN A 137 -29.87 9.02 -6.65
CA ASN A 137 -31.34 9.16 -6.84
C ASN A 137 -32.05 7.92 -6.27
N ASP A 138 -33.08 8.16 -5.45
CA ASP A 138 -33.88 7.11 -4.80
C ASP A 138 -34.51 6.13 -5.79
N SER A 139 -34.86 6.59 -6.99
CA SER A 139 -35.37 5.73 -8.04
C SER A 139 -34.40 4.68 -8.49
N LEU A 140 -33.08 5.00 -8.49
CA LEU A 140 -32.00 4.05 -8.81
C LEU A 140 -31.79 3.03 -7.70
N LEU A 141 -32.04 3.40 -6.44
CA LEU A 141 -31.89 2.50 -5.29
C LEU A 141 -33.01 1.46 -5.20
N LYS A 142 -34.17 1.76 -5.79
CA LYS A 142 -35.36 0.88 -5.77
C LYS A 142 -35.39 -0.14 -6.90
N ASN A 143 -34.54 0.03 -7.91
CA ASN A 143 -34.47 -0.86 -9.06
C ASN A 143 -33.63 -2.12 -8.75
N SER A 144 -34.12 -3.29 -9.16
CA SER A 144 -33.31 -4.48 -9.15
C SER A 144 -32.28 -4.44 -10.30
N LYS A 145 -31.13 -5.05 -10.11
CA LYS A 145 -30.07 -5.12 -11.11
C LYS A 145 -29.37 -6.46 -11.11
N LYS A 146 -29.28 -7.09 -12.28
CA LYS A 146 -28.42 -8.27 -12.48
C LYS A 146 -26.96 -7.83 -12.59
N VAL A 147 -26.09 -8.48 -11.84
CA VAL A 147 -24.64 -8.26 -11.85
C VAL A 147 -23.92 -9.59 -12.02
N TYR A 148 -22.78 -9.54 -12.69
CA TYR A 148 -21.92 -10.74 -12.89
C TYR A 148 -20.95 -10.88 -11.72
N ASN A 149 -20.83 -12.09 -11.20
CA ASN A 149 -19.80 -12.49 -10.26
C ASN A 149 -18.49 -12.77 -11.00
N LYS A 150 -17.40 -12.87 -10.26
CA LYS A 150 -16.07 -13.16 -10.86
C LYS A 150 -15.97 -14.53 -11.51
N ASP A 151 -16.81 -15.46 -11.11
CA ASP A 151 -16.90 -16.82 -11.65
C ASP A 151 -17.83 -16.95 -12.89
N GLY A 152 -18.33 -15.81 -13.38
CA GLY A 152 -19.24 -15.73 -14.53
C GLY A 152 -20.72 -15.98 -14.19
N SER A 153 -21.06 -16.39 -12.97
CA SER A 153 -22.45 -16.52 -12.53
C SER A 153 -23.10 -15.14 -12.38
N THR A 154 -24.43 -15.12 -12.46
CA THR A 154 -25.22 -13.89 -12.26
C THR A 154 -25.93 -13.93 -10.92
N ARG A 155 -26.01 -12.78 -10.27
CA ARG A 155 -26.86 -12.54 -9.11
C ARG A 155 -27.68 -11.28 -9.30
N GLU A 156 -28.80 -11.20 -8.63
CA GLU A 156 -29.64 -10.01 -8.63
C GLU A 156 -29.44 -9.21 -7.34
N ILE A 157 -29.28 -7.90 -7.50
CA ILE A 157 -29.29 -6.94 -6.38
C ILE A 157 -30.74 -6.52 -6.21
N THR A 158 -31.32 -6.83 -5.06
CA THR A 158 -32.74 -6.55 -4.78
C THR A 158 -32.94 -5.63 -3.60
N THR A 159 -31.92 -5.45 -2.76
CA THR A 159 -32.03 -4.59 -1.57
C THR A 159 -31.48 -3.18 -1.84
N THR A 160 -32.14 -2.16 -1.28
CA THR A 160 -31.69 -0.76 -1.34
C THR A 160 -30.24 -0.59 -0.88
N LYS A 161 -29.85 -1.29 0.18
CA LYS A 161 -28.48 -1.25 0.71
C LYS A 161 -27.46 -1.77 -0.28
N GLU A 162 -27.72 -2.92 -0.90
CA GLU A 162 -26.81 -3.52 -1.90
C GLU A 162 -26.74 -2.64 -3.15
N MET A 163 -27.87 -2.06 -3.59
CA MET A 163 -27.87 -1.16 -4.73
C MET A 163 -27.05 0.10 -4.44
N TRP A 164 -27.18 0.69 -3.25
CA TRP A 164 -26.37 1.81 -2.83
C TRP A 164 -24.88 1.47 -2.81
N GLU A 165 -24.50 0.30 -2.25
CA GLU A 165 -23.12 -0.20 -2.24
C GLU A 165 -22.56 -0.43 -3.66
N TYR A 166 -23.40 -0.88 -4.57
CA TYR A 166 -23.05 -1.08 -5.97
C TYR A 166 -22.82 0.27 -6.69
N LEU A 167 -23.74 1.21 -6.56
CA LEU A 167 -23.66 2.51 -7.23
C LEU A 167 -22.51 3.38 -6.74
N LYS A 168 -22.19 3.36 -5.46
CA LYS A 168 -21.04 4.10 -4.93
C LYS A 168 -19.68 3.50 -5.31
N GLY A 169 -19.65 2.32 -5.95
CA GLY A 169 -18.42 1.70 -6.48
C GLY A 169 -17.39 1.28 -5.43
N THR A 170 -17.79 1.07 -4.19
CA THR A 170 -16.86 0.63 -3.13
C THR A 170 -16.46 -0.82 -3.32
N LYS A 171 -15.17 -1.09 -3.38
CA LYS A 171 -14.65 -2.46 -3.28
C LYS A 171 -14.96 -3.01 -1.88
N LYS A 172 -15.64 -4.15 -1.80
CA LYS A 172 -15.72 -4.94 -0.57
C LYS A 172 -14.32 -5.50 -0.27
N GLU A 173 -13.63 -4.95 0.69
CA GLU A 173 -12.44 -5.61 1.25
C GLU A 173 -12.92 -6.68 2.22
N LYS A 174 -12.53 -7.92 2.00
CA LYS A 174 -12.69 -8.98 3.01
C LYS A 174 -11.88 -8.56 4.23
N ARG A 175 -12.54 -8.35 5.34
CA ARG A 175 -11.89 -8.16 6.64
C ARG A 175 -11.88 -9.52 7.32
N ILE A 176 -10.70 -9.99 7.65
CA ILE A 176 -10.55 -11.06 8.63
C ILE A 176 -10.73 -10.37 9.98
N THR A 177 -11.77 -10.72 10.70
CA THR A 177 -11.98 -10.31 12.10
C THR A 177 -10.97 -11.05 12.98
N LYS A 178 -10.78 -10.58 14.23
CA LYS A 178 -9.86 -11.22 15.17
C LYS A 178 -10.26 -12.67 15.50
N ASP A 179 -11.48 -13.05 15.19
CA ASP A 179 -12.07 -14.35 15.50
C ASP A 179 -12.19 -15.28 14.27
N GLY A 180 -11.54 -14.93 13.16
CA GLY A 180 -11.46 -15.74 11.92
C GLY A 180 -12.36 -15.29 10.78
#